data_382057ef75a8521a9f221132ffd86098
#
_entry.id   382057ef75a8521a9f221132ffd86098
#
_cell.length_a   1.000
_cell.length_b   1.000
_cell.length_c   1.000
_cell.angle_alpha   90.00
_cell.angle_beta   90.00
_cell.angle_gamma   90.00
#
_symmetry.space_group_name_H-M   'P 1'
#
loop_
_entity.id
_entity.type
_entity.pdbx_description
1 polymer ?
#
loop_
_entity_poly.entity_id
_entity_poly.type
_entity_poly.pdbx_seq_one_letter_code
_entity_poly.pdbx_strand_id
1 'polypeptide(L)'
;MLTFYVIIGIIGTISVCQSFQLSLPLNPIGRSHVKTYLHSKAPNESKKKMKKGPRVTPRRERPRIPVLQYHDDWVCVSKPAGLTVHRGGNTSRRQLVLSTLLKRQLARKVFPVHRLDHRTSGAILFSFDSATCGLLQKALTGDGTEVNDASDGDGISREKNYIALVRGDWKRKFAEDEVVTVDKPLNVTGIMKDASTEFRLLASSPGDEDEGPYSPAACSLVLCTPKTGRTHQIRRHAYSLGFSIIGDTQHGDSKINRWWRENRDLDRLFLHCLSLSLPPLSTFDETKSKEPVNCVAPLPSELVLVLEREDMKDLWKIAKKKDPRLLLEVFDDRGGTYGRNFRTT
;
A
#
# COMPACT_ATOMS: atom_id res chain seq x y z
N MET A 1 26.95 39.74 29.86
CA MET A 1 28.01 38.87 30.36
C MET A 1 27.90 37.55 29.65
N LEU A 2 28.87 37.36 28.73
CA LEU A 2 28.97 36.19 27.84
C LEU A 2 29.41 34.96 28.63
N THR A 3 28.97 33.79 28.21
CA THR A 3 29.82 32.61 28.32
C THR A 3 29.52 31.66 27.16
N PHE A 4 30.48 31.62 26.25
CA PHE A 4 30.62 30.63 25.20
C PHE A 4 31.16 29.32 25.80
N TYR A 5 30.63 28.16 25.38
CA TYR A 5 31.37 26.90 25.44
C TYR A 5 31.57 26.33 24.03
N VAL A 6 32.84 26.39 23.65
CA VAL A 6 33.40 25.64 22.54
C VAL A 6 33.81 24.26 23.05
N ILE A 7 33.37 23.21 22.39
CA ILE A 7 33.96 21.88 22.55
C ILE A 7 34.58 21.49 21.22
N ILE A 8 35.91 21.46 21.25
CA ILE A 8 36.84 20.92 20.25
C ILE A 8 36.99 19.42 20.52
N GLY A 9 37.12 18.67 19.49
CA GLY A 9 37.86 17.45 19.54
C GLY A 9 37.19 16.29 18.87
N ILE A 10 37.75 15.52 18.13
CA ILE A 10 38.98 14.84 17.98
C ILE A 10 38.95 14.11 16.62
N ILE A 11 39.98 14.27 15.91
CA ILE A 11 40.36 13.64 14.64
C ILE A 11 40.55 12.12 14.83
N GLY A 12 39.97 11.33 13.95
CA GLY A 12 40.15 9.88 13.87
C GLY A 12 40.28 9.40 12.42
N THR A 13 41.48 9.38 11.92
CA THR A 13 42.13 8.58 10.85
C THR A 13 41.25 7.95 9.76
N ILE A 14 41.50 8.47 8.56
CA ILE A 14 41.19 7.91 7.25
C ILE A 14 42.08 6.68 7.01
N SER A 15 41.48 5.52 6.77
CA SER A 15 42.17 4.36 6.20
C SER A 15 41.82 4.23 4.73
N VAL A 16 42.78 4.51 3.88
CA VAL A 16 42.73 4.34 2.42
C VAL A 16 42.89 2.86 2.12
N CYS A 17 41.90 2.25 1.51
CA CYS A 17 42.05 0.91 0.95
C CYS A 17 42.22 1.00 -0.55
N GLN A 18 43.45 0.70 -1.00
CA GLN A 18 43.84 0.66 -2.39
C GLN A 18 43.18 -0.47 -3.16
N SER A 19 42.63 -0.12 -4.30
CA SER A 19 42.14 -1.03 -5.32
C SER A 19 43.29 -1.70 -6.05
N PHE A 20 43.39 -3.02 -6.01
CA PHE A 20 44.22 -3.83 -6.89
C PHE A 20 43.46 -4.18 -8.15
N GLN A 21 43.91 -3.63 -9.28
CA GLN A 21 43.55 -4.12 -10.61
C GLN A 21 44.48 -5.29 -10.97
N LEU A 22 43.90 -6.45 -11.24
CA LEU A 22 44.59 -7.55 -11.91
C LEU A 22 44.08 -7.64 -13.35
N SER A 23 44.90 -7.20 -14.26
CA SER A 23 44.80 -7.41 -15.69
C SER A 23 45.35 -8.80 -16.03
N LEU A 24 44.60 -9.59 -16.76
CA LEU A 24 45.05 -10.80 -17.43
C LEU A 24 45.02 -10.60 -18.95
N PRO A 25 46.08 -11.03 -19.67
CA PRO A 25 46.18 -10.80 -21.10
C PRO A 25 45.45 -11.85 -21.93
N LEU A 26 44.89 -11.38 -23.04
CA LEU A 26 44.42 -12.17 -24.18
C LEU A 26 45.63 -12.76 -24.93
N ASN A 27 45.56 -14.00 -25.35
CA ASN A 27 46.16 -14.42 -26.61
C ASN A 27 45.44 -15.64 -27.23
N PRO A 28 45.42 -15.69 -28.55
CA PRO A 28 44.62 -16.61 -29.31
C PRO A 28 45.45 -17.72 -29.95
N ILE A 29 44.83 -18.58 -30.76
CA ILE A 29 45.34 -19.49 -31.81
C ILE A 29 45.44 -20.98 -31.44
N GLY A 30 44.76 -21.76 -32.32
CA GLY A 30 45.24 -23.04 -32.73
C GLY A 30 44.24 -24.18 -32.88
N ARG A 31 43.64 -24.31 -34.06
CA ARG A 31 43.02 -25.57 -34.52
C ARG A 31 44.09 -26.64 -34.67
N SER A 32 43.83 -27.87 -34.23
CA SER A 32 44.25 -29.05 -34.98
C SER A 32 43.47 -30.30 -34.51
N HIS A 33 42.97 -31.01 -35.51
CA HIS A 33 42.35 -32.34 -35.43
C HIS A 33 43.38 -33.38 -35.04
N VAL A 34 43.06 -34.27 -34.11
CA VAL A 34 43.56 -35.66 -34.14
C VAL A 34 42.42 -36.58 -33.64
N LYS A 35 41.98 -37.43 -34.57
CA LYS A 35 41.19 -38.63 -34.23
C LYS A 35 42.14 -39.71 -33.74
N THR A 36 41.87 -40.30 -32.58
CA THR A 36 42.42 -41.60 -32.23
C THR A 36 41.36 -42.45 -31.60
N TYR A 37 41.01 -43.54 -32.33
CA TYR A 37 40.14 -44.63 -31.87
C TYR A 37 40.94 -45.52 -30.90
N LEU A 38 40.42 -45.77 -29.70
CA LEU A 38 40.76 -46.97 -28.97
C LEU A 38 39.49 -47.51 -28.25
N HIS A 39 39.04 -48.64 -28.76
CA HIS A 39 38.04 -49.49 -28.14
C HIS A 39 38.66 -50.19 -26.91
N SER A 40 38.06 -49.98 -25.73
CA SER A 40 38.13 -50.96 -24.67
C SER A 40 36.79 -51.00 -23.95
N LYS A 41 36.13 -52.14 -24.03
CA LYS A 41 34.92 -52.48 -23.30
C LYS A 41 35.31 -52.64 -21.82
N ALA A 42 34.79 -51.79 -20.94
CA ALA A 42 34.77 -51.98 -19.50
C ALA A 42 33.40 -52.51 -19.06
N PRO A 43 33.35 -53.32 -17.97
CA PRO A 43 32.12 -54.06 -17.62
C PRO A 43 31.05 -53.14 -17.03
N ASN A 44 29.83 -53.58 -17.28
CA ASN A 44 28.57 -52.92 -16.93
C ASN A 44 28.35 -52.98 -15.40
N GLU A 45 28.80 -51.94 -14.69
CA GLU A 45 28.42 -51.75 -13.29
C GLU A 45 27.02 -51.11 -13.24
N SER A 46 26.06 -51.85 -12.72
CA SER A 46 24.71 -51.41 -12.45
C SER A 46 24.72 -50.23 -11.51
N LYS A 47 24.53 -49.00 -12.06
CA LYS A 47 24.33 -47.79 -11.30
C LYS A 47 23.03 -47.90 -10.48
N LYS A 48 23.11 -48.32 -9.21
CA LYS A 48 22.04 -48.17 -8.23
C LYS A 48 21.65 -46.68 -8.19
N LYS A 49 20.46 -46.35 -8.72
CA LYS A 49 19.86 -45.02 -8.55
C LYS A 49 19.69 -44.75 -7.06
N MET A 50 20.58 -43.99 -6.46
CA MET A 50 20.35 -43.42 -5.13
C MET A 50 19.04 -42.66 -5.15
N LYS A 51 18.05 -43.11 -4.41
CA LYS A 51 16.81 -42.37 -4.18
C LYS A 51 17.20 -41.05 -3.53
N LYS A 52 17.11 -39.93 -4.27
CA LYS A 52 17.24 -38.58 -3.68
C LYS A 52 16.22 -38.47 -2.58
N GLY A 53 16.69 -38.34 -1.34
CA GLY A 53 15.85 -38.08 -0.18
C GLY A 53 14.91 -36.87 -0.46
N PRO A 54 13.81 -36.73 0.28
CA PRO A 54 12.85 -35.64 0.05
C PRO A 54 13.59 -34.31 0.10
N ARG A 55 13.54 -33.53 -0.99
CA ARG A 55 14.04 -32.16 -1.03
C ARG A 55 13.27 -31.35 0.02
N VAL A 56 13.86 -31.12 1.16
CA VAL A 56 13.37 -30.18 2.15
C VAL A 56 13.58 -28.79 1.56
N THR A 57 12.59 -28.31 0.80
CA THR A 57 12.56 -26.90 0.40
C THR A 57 12.32 -26.09 1.68
N PRO A 58 13.15 -25.09 2.00
CA PRO A 58 12.91 -24.25 3.17
C PRO A 58 11.51 -23.68 3.04
N ARG A 59 10.72 -23.85 4.08
CA ARG A 59 9.35 -23.36 4.16
C ARG A 59 9.44 -21.82 4.12
N ARG A 60 9.11 -21.22 2.96
CA ARG A 60 9.10 -19.75 2.84
C ARG A 60 8.25 -19.19 3.98
N GLU A 61 8.86 -18.36 4.80
CA GLU A 61 8.14 -17.64 5.83
C GLU A 61 7.00 -16.87 5.17
N ARG A 62 5.81 -16.98 5.75
CA ARG A 62 4.65 -16.29 5.22
C ARG A 62 4.63 -14.88 5.79
N PRO A 63 4.25 -13.88 4.98
CA PRO A 63 4.19 -12.50 5.45
C PRO A 63 3.24 -12.43 6.66
N ARG A 64 3.69 -11.77 7.71
CA ARG A 64 2.86 -11.43 8.86
C ARG A 64 2.06 -10.19 8.51
N ILE A 65 0.77 -10.18 8.83
CA ILE A 65 -0.13 -9.06 8.57
C ILE A 65 -0.13 -8.15 9.80
N PRO A 66 0.25 -6.86 9.66
CA PRO A 66 0.23 -5.92 10.77
C PRO A 66 -1.20 -5.71 11.29
N VAL A 67 -1.37 -5.86 12.60
CA VAL A 67 -2.64 -5.60 13.30
C VAL A 67 -2.62 -4.16 13.78
N LEU A 68 -3.59 -3.35 13.34
CA LEU A 68 -3.75 -1.94 13.71
C LEU A 68 -4.51 -1.80 15.02
N GLN A 69 -5.62 -2.53 15.13
CA GLN A 69 -6.47 -2.53 16.30
C GLN A 69 -7.10 -3.92 16.46
N TYR A 70 -7.16 -4.40 17.69
CA TYR A 70 -7.77 -5.68 18.01
C TYR A 70 -8.88 -5.47 19.05
N HIS A 71 -10.07 -5.98 18.75
CA HIS A 71 -11.24 -5.99 19.62
C HIS A 71 -11.73 -7.43 19.77
N ASP A 72 -12.57 -7.71 20.76
CA ASP A 72 -13.11 -9.06 20.98
C ASP A 72 -13.97 -9.55 19.82
N ASP A 73 -14.69 -8.66 19.15
CA ASP A 73 -15.61 -8.96 18.06
C ASP A 73 -15.00 -8.76 16.65
N TRP A 74 -13.91 -7.96 16.52
CA TRP A 74 -13.35 -7.58 15.23
C TRP A 74 -11.85 -7.23 15.31
N VAL A 75 -11.23 -7.15 14.15
CA VAL A 75 -9.83 -6.74 14.01
C VAL A 75 -9.66 -5.84 12.79
N CYS A 76 -8.95 -4.73 12.95
CA CYS A 76 -8.46 -3.91 11.86
C CYS A 76 -6.99 -4.22 11.59
N VAL A 77 -6.63 -4.40 10.32
CA VAL A 77 -5.27 -4.75 9.91
C VAL A 77 -4.81 -3.86 8.76
N SER A 78 -3.49 -3.69 8.62
CA SER A 78 -2.90 -3.06 7.45
C SER A 78 -2.67 -4.10 6.37
N LYS A 79 -3.47 -4.06 5.30
CA LYS A 79 -3.30 -4.94 4.15
C LYS A 79 -2.11 -4.46 3.30
N PRO A 80 -1.09 -5.27 3.07
CA PRO A 80 -0.08 -4.94 2.06
C PRO A 80 -0.66 -4.99 0.65
N ALA A 81 -0.04 -4.27 -0.29
CA ALA A 81 -0.37 -4.40 -1.71
C ALA A 81 -0.04 -5.81 -2.22
N GLY A 82 -0.67 -6.22 -3.32
CA GLY A 82 -0.42 -7.54 -3.92
C GLY A 82 -1.15 -8.71 -3.24
N LEU A 83 -1.99 -8.46 -2.22
CA LEU A 83 -2.84 -9.48 -1.61
C LEU A 83 -4.31 -9.30 -1.98
N THR A 84 -4.95 -10.39 -2.37
CA THR A 84 -6.40 -10.46 -2.52
C THR A 84 -7.04 -10.65 -1.14
N VAL A 85 -8.16 -9.97 -0.85
CA VAL A 85 -8.81 -10.02 0.46
C VAL A 85 -9.42 -11.40 0.74
N HIS A 86 -10.17 -11.93 -0.23
CA HIS A 86 -10.79 -13.25 -0.15
C HIS A 86 -10.66 -13.98 -1.49
N ARG A 87 -10.82 -15.28 -1.47
CA ARG A 87 -10.73 -16.09 -2.67
C ARG A 87 -11.96 -15.88 -3.55
N GLY A 88 -11.77 -15.43 -4.79
CA GLY A 88 -12.79 -15.34 -5.81
C GLY A 88 -12.57 -16.36 -6.94
N GLY A 89 -13.51 -16.46 -7.89
CA GLY A 89 -13.46 -17.45 -8.98
C GLY A 89 -12.14 -17.47 -9.78
N ASN A 90 -11.52 -16.31 -9.96
CA ASN A 90 -10.27 -16.17 -10.72
C ASN A 90 -9.00 -16.21 -9.84
N THR A 91 -9.11 -16.53 -8.54
CA THR A 91 -7.96 -16.59 -7.66
C THR A 91 -7.22 -17.92 -7.82
N SER A 92 -5.96 -17.88 -8.32
CA SER A 92 -5.12 -19.07 -8.42
C SER A 92 -4.96 -19.76 -7.05
N ARG A 93 -4.88 -21.10 -7.02
CA ARG A 93 -4.63 -21.87 -5.78
C ARG A 93 -3.32 -21.50 -5.09
N ARG A 94 -2.33 -20.99 -5.84
CA ARG A 94 -1.01 -20.57 -5.32
C ARG A 94 -1.00 -19.14 -4.79
N GLN A 95 -2.02 -18.32 -5.10
CA GLN A 95 -2.08 -16.93 -4.69
C GLN A 95 -2.37 -16.83 -3.19
N LEU A 96 -1.61 -15.97 -2.51
CA LEU A 96 -1.83 -15.66 -1.10
C LEU A 96 -3.12 -14.84 -0.96
N VAL A 97 -3.91 -15.17 0.05
CA VAL A 97 -5.19 -14.53 0.35
C VAL A 97 -5.17 -14.02 1.78
N LEU A 98 -5.48 -12.76 1.97
CA LEU A 98 -5.38 -12.07 3.27
C LEU A 98 -6.19 -12.77 4.36
N SER A 99 -7.47 -13.11 4.09
CA SER A 99 -8.31 -13.80 5.08
C SER A 99 -7.72 -15.16 5.51
N THR A 100 -7.02 -15.86 4.60
CA THR A 100 -6.36 -17.14 4.92
C THR A 100 -5.12 -16.93 5.78
N LEU A 101 -4.32 -15.89 5.49
CA LEU A 101 -3.14 -15.54 6.27
C LEU A 101 -3.57 -15.11 7.68
N LEU A 102 -4.54 -14.21 7.77
CA LEU A 102 -5.05 -13.67 9.03
C LEU A 102 -5.68 -14.74 9.92
N LYS A 103 -6.52 -15.62 9.35
CA LYS A 103 -7.08 -16.79 10.06
C LYS A 103 -6.00 -17.63 10.72
N ARG A 104 -4.88 -17.85 10.04
CA ARG A 104 -3.76 -18.64 10.58
C ARG A 104 -2.96 -17.86 11.62
N GLN A 105 -2.74 -16.57 11.38
CA GLN A 105 -1.99 -15.70 12.30
C GLN A 105 -2.71 -15.55 13.65
N LEU A 106 -4.04 -15.37 13.62
CA LEU A 106 -4.85 -15.16 14.81
C LEU A 106 -5.40 -16.48 15.41
N ALA A 107 -5.18 -17.61 14.74
CA ALA A 107 -5.79 -18.89 15.09
C ALA A 107 -7.33 -18.82 15.26
N ARG A 108 -7.98 -17.89 14.57
CA ARG A 108 -9.40 -17.56 14.70
C ARG A 108 -10.04 -17.39 13.32
N LYS A 109 -11.33 -17.75 13.18
CA LYS A 109 -12.10 -17.50 11.96
C LYS A 109 -12.27 -15.99 11.78
N VAL A 110 -12.15 -15.52 10.53
CA VAL A 110 -12.28 -14.10 10.19
C VAL A 110 -13.22 -13.93 8.99
N PHE A 111 -14.02 -12.87 9.02
CA PHE A 111 -14.98 -12.50 7.98
C PHE A 111 -14.66 -11.09 7.49
N PRO A 112 -14.36 -10.89 6.21
CA PRO A 112 -14.06 -9.56 5.69
C PRO A 112 -15.33 -8.69 5.70
N VAL A 113 -15.26 -7.55 6.34
CA VAL A 113 -16.35 -6.57 6.39
C VAL A 113 -16.47 -5.81 5.07
N HIS A 114 -15.35 -5.48 4.48
CA HIS A 114 -15.25 -4.83 3.17
C HIS A 114 -14.06 -5.36 2.37
N ARG A 115 -13.82 -4.77 1.21
CA ARG A 115 -12.70 -5.16 0.36
C ARG A 115 -11.84 -3.97 -0.02
N LEU A 116 -10.57 -4.25 -0.25
CA LEU A 116 -9.62 -3.38 -0.95
C LEU A 116 -9.17 -4.09 -2.23
N ASP A 117 -8.85 -3.33 -3.26
CA ASP A 117 -8.29 -3.87 -4.49
C ASP A 117 -6.98 -4.61 -4.24
N HIS A 118 -6.63 -5.53 -5.10
CA HIS A 118 -5.40 -6.32 -4.99
C HIS A 118 -4.15 -5.44 -4.82
N ARG A 119 -4.03 -4.36 -5.59
CA ARG A 119 -2.89 -3.44 -5.57
C ARG A 119 -3.00 -2.29 -4.56
N THR A 120 -4.16 -2.11 -3.92
CA THR A 120 -4.37 -1.11 -2.86
C THR A 120 -3.89 -1.67 -1.51
N SER A 121 -3.20 -0.86 -0.73
CA SER A 121 -2.78 -1.16 0.64
C SER A 121 -3.63 -0.41 1.67
N GLY A 122 -3.45 -0.70 2.97
CA GLY A 122 -4.01 0.08 4.06
C GLY A 122 -5.06 -0.61 4.92
N ALA A 123 -5.79 0.18 5.69
CA ALA A 123 -6.73 -0.28 6.69
C ALA A 123 -7.86 -1.13 6.11
N ILE A 124 -8.06 -2.31 6.69
CA ILE A 124 -9.16 -3.21 6.35
C ILE A 124 -9.67 -3.92 7.60
N LEU A 125 -11.00 -4.02 7.70
CA LEU A 125 -11.70 -4.54 8.85
C LEU A 125 -12.19 -5.96 8.60
N PHE A 126 -12.01 -6.82 9.62
CA PHE A 126 -12.56 -8.17 9.69
C PHE A 126 -13.33 -8.34 11.00
N SER A 127 -14.40 -9.09 10.99
CA SER A 127 -15.08 -9.56 12.20
C SER A 127 -14.71 -11.01 12.50
N PHE A 128 -15.00 -11.46 13.71
CA PHE A 128 -14.76 -12.84 14.14
C PHE A 128 -16.01 -13.72 14.02
N ASP A 129 -17.18 -13.13 13.82
CA ASP A 129 -18.43 -13.81 13.58
C ASP A 129 -19.25 -13.15 12.47
N SER A 130 -20.29 -13.84 11.99
CA SER A 130 -21.13 -13.39 10.87
C SER A 130 -22.10 -12.29 11.28
N ALA A 131 -22.60 -12.29 12.51
CA ALA A 131 -23.56 -11.31 13.00
C ALA A 131 -22.88 -9.93 13.11
N THR A 132 -21.75 -9.87 13.80
CA THR A 132 -20.92 -8.65 13.88
C THR A 132 -20.46 -8.18 12.50
N CYS A 133 -20.16 -9.12 11.57
CA CYS A 133 -19.84 -8.74 10.19
C CYS A 133 -20.98 -7.95 9.54
N GLY A 134 -22.22 -8.41 9.71
CA GLY A 134 -23.41 -7.73 9.20
C GLY A 134 -23.61 -6.34 9.81
N LEU A 135 -23.40 -6.18 11.13
CA LEU A 135 -23.49 -4.89 11.81
C LEU A 135 -22.41 -3.90 11.29
N LEU A 136 -21.17 -4.35 11.18
CA LEU A 136 -20.07 -3.54 10.64
C LEU A 136 -20.30 -3.16 9.17
N GLN A 137 -20.93 -4.02 8.38
CA GLN A 137 -21.29 -3.71 6.99
C GLN A 137 -22.40 -2.64 6.94
N LYS A 138 -23.43 -2.73 7.79
CA LYS A 138 -24.45 -1.68 7.94
C LYS A 138 -23.83 -0.36 8.37
N ALA A 139 -22.93 -0.38 9.37
CA ALA A 139 -22.18 0.79 9.80
C ALA A 139 -21.39 1.43 8.67
N LEU A 140 -20.86 0.63 7.74
CA LEU A 140 -20.08 1.08 6.59
C LEU A 140 -20.92 1.68 5.46
N THR A 141 -22.12 1.14 5.21
CA THR A 141 -22.99 1.52 4.09
C THR A 141 -24.02 2.58 4.47
N GLY A 142 -24.32 2.72 5.74
CA GLY A 142 -25.38 3.61 6.21
C GLY A 142 -26.75 2.99 6.19
N ASP A 143 -26.85 1.72 5.82
CA ASP A 143 -28.14 1.04 5.78
C ASP A 143 -28.72 0.85 7.20
N GLY A 144 -29.88 1.47 7.47
CA GLY A 144 -30.65 1.26 8.69
C GLY A 144 -30.42 2.27 9.83
N THR A 145 -29.72 3.36 9.57
CA THR A 145 -29.71 4.51 10.48
C THR A 145 -29.91 5.79 9.70
N GLU A 146 -30.88 6.59 10.07
CA GLU A 146 -30.94 8.02 9.77
C GLU A 146 -29.89 8.74 10.64
N VAL A 147 -28.62 8.34 10.52
CA VAL A 147 -27.53 9.14 11.06
C VAL A 147 -27.34 10.26 10.07
N ASN A 148 -27.98 11.38 10.32
CA ASN A 148 -27.85 12.60 9.58
C ASN A 148 -26.35 12.90 9.39
N ASP A 149 -25.95 13.14 8.14
CA ASP A 149 -24.63 13.66 7.83
C ASP A 149 -24.34 14.86 8.74
N ALA A 150 -23.39 14.66 9.65
CA ALA A 150 -22.62 15.66 10.41
C ALA A 150 -23.23 17.08 10.56
N SER A 151 -24.38 17.23 11.20
CA SER A 151 -24.89 18.57 11.61
C SER A 151 -25.18 18.70 13.09
N ASP A 152 -25.12 17.65 13.89
CA ASP A 152 -25.31 17.73 15.34
C ASP A 152 -24.08 17.18 16.09
N GLY A 153 -23.45 18.02 16.83
CA GLY A 153 -22.25 18.08 17.63
C GLY A 153 -21.57 16.84 18.23
N ASP A 154 -22.08 15.61 18.10
CA ASP A 154 -21.45 14.35 18.53
C ASP A 154 -21.36 13.31 17.39
N GLY A 155 -21.45 13.77 16.14
CA GLY A 155 -21.54 12.93 14.96
C GLY A 155 -20.26 12.13 14.70
N ILE A 156 -20.25 10.86 15.08
CA ILE A 156 -19.20 9.92 14.69
C ILE A 156 -19.32 9.69 13.20
N SER A 157 -18.41 10.29 12.47
CA SER A 157 -18.36 10.28 11.01
C SER A 157 -18.08 8.87 10.48
N ARG A 158 -18.83 8.51 9.46
CA ARG A 158 -18.69 7.27 8.71
C ARG A 158 -17.79 7.53 7.52
N GLU A 159 -16.46 7.29 7.69
CA GLU A 159 -15.49 7.67 6.68
C GLU A 159 -14.48 6.57 6.35
N LYS A 160 -14.13 6.53 5.09
CA LYS A 160 -12.94 5.82 4.58
C LYS A 160 -12.09 6.84 3.85
N ASN A 161 -10.91 7.10 4.37
CA ASN A 161 -9.99 8.07 3.78
C ASN A 161 -8.83 7.35 3.11
N TYR A 162 -8.54 7.71 1.88
CA TYR A 162 -7.46 7.16 1.09
C TYR A 162 -6.47 8.24 0.71
N ILE A 163 -5.20 7.89 0.65
CA ILE A 163 -4.16 8.72 0.05
C ILE A 163 -3.86 8.18 -1.33
N ALA A 164 -3.86 9.08 -2.32
CA ALA A 164 -3.47 8.76 -3.69
C ALA A 164 -2.46 9.80 -4.21
N LEU A 165 -1.42 9.33 -4.88
CA LEU A 165 -0.56 10.18 -5.68
C LEU A 165 -1.08 10.14 -7.13
N VAL A 166 -1.53 11.29 -7.63
CA VAL A 166 -2.10 11.42 -8.96
C VAL A 166 -1.16 12.19 -9.87
N ARG A 167 -1.22 11.94 -11.19
CA ARG A 167 -0.44 12.66 -12.19
C ARG A 167 -0.92 14.11 -12.31
N GLY A 168 0.00 15.01 -12.64
CA GLY A 168 -0.31 16.42 -12.94
C GLY A 168 -0.44 17.29 -11.70
N ASP A 169 -0.31 18.58 -11.93
CA ASP A 169 -0.50 19.60 -10.89
C ASP A 169 -2.00 19.93 -10.74
N TRP A 170 -2.56 19.57 -9.59
CA TRP A 170 -3.97 19.78 -9.25
C TRP A 170 -4.39 21.24 -9.30
N LYS A 171 -3.48 22.15 -8.90
CA LYS A 171 -3.73 23.59 -8.83
C LYS A 171 -3.99 24.22 -10.21
N ARG A 172 -3.66 23.54 -11.30
CA ARG A 172 -3.98 24.02 -12.67
C ARG A 172 -5.46 23.93 -13.02
N LYS A 173 -6.24 23.14 -12.26
CA LYS A 173 -7.66 22.91 -12.58
C LYS A 173 -8.59 23.26 -11.43
N PHE A 174 -8.13 23.12 -10.19
CA PHE A 174 -8.93 23.27 -8.99
C PHE A 174 -8.23 24.18 -8.00
N ALA A 175 -8.99 24.90 -7.17
CA ALA A 175 -8.43 25.70 -6.09
C ALA A 175 -7.77 24.83 -5.01
N GLU A 176 -6.82 25.39 -4.27
CA GLU A 176 -6.01 24.63 -3.31
C GLU A 176 -6.84 23.97 -2.20
N ASP A 177 -7.84 24.68 -1.68
CA ASP A 177 -8.69 24.24 -0.58
C ASP A 177 -10.06 23.70 -1.05
N GLU A 178 -10.24 23.58 -2.36
CA GLU A 178 -11.47 23.07 -2.95
C GLU A 178 -11.64 21.58 -2.66
N VAL A 179 -12.84 21.20 -2.22
CA VAL A 179 -13.26 19.78 -2.16
C VAL A 179 -13.94 19.45 -3.47
N VAL A 180 -13.27 18.71 -4.32
CA VAL A 180 -13.79 18.30 -5.63
C VAL A 180 -14.61 17.04 -5.47
N THR A 181 -15.93 17.15 -5.66
CA THR A 181 -16.84 15.99 -5.62
C THR A 181 -17.09 15.44 -7.02
N VAL A 182 -16.91 14.14 -7.18
CA VAL A 182 -17.22 13.42 -8.43
C VAL A 182 -18.42 12.53 -8.19
N ASP A 183 -19.60 12.97 -8.60
CA ASP A 183 -20.85 12.23 -8.59
C ASP A 183 -21.12 11.64 -9.99
N LYS A 184 -20.39 10.59 -10.31
CA LYS A 184 -20.48 9.95 -11.64
C LYS A 184 -20.77 8.46 -11.48
N PRO A 185 -21.94 7.97 -11.97
CA PRO A 185 -22.26 6.57 -11.92
C PRO A 185 -21.21 5.71 -12.62
N LEU A 186 -20.97 4.53 -12.07
CA LEU A 186 -19.97 3.61 -12.57
C LEU A 186 -20.63 2.29 -13.04
N ASN A 187 -20.24 1.83 -14.23
CA ASN A 187 -20.65 0.50 -14.70
C ASN A 187 -20.01 -0.59 -13.83
N VAL A 188 -20.84 -1.40 -13.18
CA VAL A 188 -20.45 -2.55 -12.38
C VAL A 188 -21.15 -3.79 -12.98
N THR A 189 -20.40 -4.62 -13.68
CA THR A 189 -20.90 -5.84 -14.35
C THR A 189 -22.12 -5.59 -15.28
N GLY A 190 -22.06 -4.54 -16.10
CA GLY A 190 -23.11 -4.18 -17.05
C GLY A 190 -24.20 -3.25 -16.51
N ILE A 191 -24.24 -3.00 -15.21
CA ILE A 191 -25.24 -2.16 -14.56
C ILE A 191 -24.59 -0.85 -14.09
N MET A 192 -25.19 0.30 -14.42
CA MET A 192 -24.78 1.60 -13.90
C MET A 192 -25.24 1.71 -12.44
N LYS A 193 -24.29 2.05 -11.55
CA LYS A 193 -24.56 2.26 -10.13
C LYS A 193 -24.02 3.60 -9.69
N ASP A 194 -24.79 4.32 -8.89
CA ASP A 194 -24.36 5.60 -8.33
C ASP A 194 -23.06 5.44 -7.56
N ALA A 195 -22.20 6.42 -7.77
CA ALA A 195 -20.89 6.45 -7.14
C ALA A 195 -20.48 7.92 -6.91
N SER A 196 -20.03 8.22 -5.69
CA SER A 196 -19.59 9.54 -5.27
C SER A 196 -18.27 9.45 -4.54
N THR A 197 -17.32 10.34 -4.88
CA THR A 197 -16.00 10.45 -4.25
C THR A 197 -15.61 11.90 -4.12
N GLU A 198 -15.23 12.31 -2.92
CA GLU A 198 -14.60 13.60 -2.65
C GLU A 198 -13.08 13.49 -2.77
N PHE A 199 -12.47 14.51 -3.35
CA PHE A 199 -11.02 14.67 -3.46
C PHE A 199 -10.62 16.01 -2.85
N ARG A 200 -9.59 16.00 -2.00
CA ARG A 200 -9.00 17.19 -1.40
C ARG A 200 -7.50 17.19 -1.65
N LEU A 201 -6.96 18.31 -2.12
CA LEU A 201 -5.52 18.46 -2.32
C LEU A 201 -4.80 18.54 -0.97
N LEU A 202 -3.80 17.68 -0.79
CA LEU A 202 -2.84 17.81 0.32
C LEU A 202 -1.62 18.62 -0.11
N ALA A 203 -1.00 18.26 -1.23
CA ALA A 203 0.13 19.00 -1.78
C ALA A 203 0.28 18.69 -3.28
N SER A 204 0.89 19.58 -4.04
CA SER A 204 1.23 19.35 -5.45
C SER A 204 2.65 19.77 -5.77
N SER A 205 3.23 19.13 -6.78
CA SER A 205 4.49 19.48 -7.42
C SER A 205 4.22 19.72 -8.91
N PRO A 206 4.58 20.88 -9.46
CA PRO A 206 4.36 21.18 -10.88
C PRO A 206 5.24 20.34 -11.82
N GLY A 207 6.25 19.62 -11.27
CA GLY A 207 7.29 18.97 -12.06
C GLY A 207 8.35 19.95 -12.52
N ASP A 208 9.14 19.55 -13.52
CA ASP A 208 10.18 20.40 -14.10
C ASP A 208 9.53 21.50 -14.97
N GLU A 209 9.89 22.75 -14.71
CA GLU A 209 9.36 23.90 -15.45
C GLU A 209 9.74 23.83 -16.94
N ASP A 210 10.90 23.29 -17.25
CA ASP A 210 11.41 23.15 -18.63
C ASP A 210 10.60 22.13 -19.47
N GLU A 211 9.93 21.16 -18.83
CA GLU A 211 9.10 20.16 -19.49
C GLU A 211 7.64 20.66 -19.71
N GLY A 212 7.32 21.82 -19.18
CA GLY A 212 6.00 22.45 -19.32
C GLY A 212 4.87 21.72 -18.60
N PRO A 213 3.62 21.96 -18.99
CA PRO A 213 2.44 21.51 -18.25
C PRO A 213 2.20 20.01 -18.23
N TYR A 214 2.91 19.25 -19.04
CA TYR A 214 2.76 17.81 -19.19
C TYR A 214 3.97 17.02 -18.65
N SER A 215 4.81 17.68 -17.83
CA SER A 215 5.94 17.00 -17.18
C SER A 215 5.47 15.69 -16.54
N PRO A 216 6.12 14.56 -16.83
CA PRO A 216 5.80 13.29 -16.19
C PRO A 216 6.10 13.31 -14.68
N ALA A 217 6.94 14.24 -14.22
CA ALA A 217 7.24 14.47 -12.81
C ALA A 217 6.12 15.23 -12.08
N ALA A 218 5.27 15.98 -12.81
CA ALA A 218 4.15 16.71 -12.21
C ALA A 218 3.18 15.76 -11.51
N CYS A 219 2.91 16.01 -10.24
CA CYS A 219 2.06 15.14 -9.42
C CYS A 219 1.37 15.90 -8.29
N SER A 220 0.33 15.28 -7.75
CA SER A 220 -0.38 15.81 -6.60
C SER A 220 -0.73 14.68 -5.62
N LEU A 221 -0.53 14.92 -4.34
CA LEU A 221 -0.97 14.04 -3.27
C LEU A 221 -2.36 14.48 -2.84
N VAL A 222 -3.33 13.60 -2.95
CA VAL A 222 -4.74 13.90 -2.67
C VAL A 222 -5.32 12.94 -1.63
N LEU A 223 -6.16 13.49 -0.76
CA LEU A 223 -7.03 12.73 0.12
C LEU A 223 -8.31 12.41 -0.65
N CYS A 224 -8.70 11.15 -0.68
CA CYS A 224 -9.89 10.68 -1.37
C CYS A 224 -10.85 10.06 -0.35
N THR A 225 -12.09 10.56 -0.30
CA THR A 225 -13.15 10.08 0.59
C THR A 225 -14.31 9.54 -0.23
N PRO A 226 -14.34 8.22 -0.55
CA PRO A 226 -15.43 7.63 -1.29
C PRO A 226 -16.68 7.48 -0.40
N LYS A 227 -17.79 8.07 -0.81
CA LYS A 227 -19.11 7.95 -0.13
C LYS A 227 -19.81 6.62 -0.46
N THR A 228 -19.42 5.98 -1.55
CA THR A 228 -19.89 4.67 -1.98
C THR A 228 -18.71 3.70 -2.15
N GLY A 229 -18.96 2.41 -2.43
CA GLY A 229 -17.91 1.38 -2.50
C GLY A 229 -17.91 0.58 -3.81
N ARG A 230 -17.88 1.23 -4.98
CA ARG A 230 -17.90 0.53 -6.28
C ARG A 230 -16.50 0.05 -6.66
N THR A 231 -16.44 -0.97 -7.50
CA THR A 231 -15.16 -1.52 -7.99
C THR A 231 -14.31 -0.45 -8.67
N HIS A 232 -13.05 -0.29 -8.21
CA HIS A 232 -12.08 0.71 -8.68
C HIS A 232 -12.59 2.15 -8.64
N GLN A 233 -13.53 2.48 -7.76
CA GLN A 233 -14.25 3.77 -7.78
C GLN A 233 -13.29 4.96 -7.76
N ILE A 234 -12.42 5.08 -6.77
CA ILE A 234 -11.46 6.20 -6.65
C ILE A 234 -10.61 6.30 -7.92
N ARG A 235 -10.12 5.19 -8.42
CA ARG A 235 -9.25 5.10 -9.60
C ARG A 235 -9.95 5.60 -10.86
N ARG A 236 -11.23 5.21 -11.07
CA ARG A 236 -12.06 5.61 -12.21
C ARG A 236 -12.49 7.07 -12.11
N HIS A 237 -12.82 7.56 -10.92
CA HIS A 237 -13.14 8.96 -10.69
C HIS A 237 -11.93 9.87 -10.88
N ALA A 238 -10.77 9.52 -10.33
CA ALA A 238 -9.52 10.25 -10.56
C ALA A 238 -9.17 10.31 -12.06
N TYR A 239 -9.30 9.19 -12.79
CA TYR A 239 -9.14 9.16 -14.24
C TYR A 239 -10.10 10.11 -14.96
N SER A 240 -11.38 10.14 -14.55
CA SER A 240 -12.40 11.02 -15.19
C SER A 240 -12.12 12.51 -14.99
N LEU A 241 -11.40 12.88 -13.93
CA LEU A 241 -10.92 14.25 -13.70
C LEU A 241 -9.70 14.60 -14.55
N GLY A 242 -9.01 13.63 -15.15
CA GLY A 242 -7.74 13.79 -15.85
C GLY A 242 -6.52 13.56 -14.95
N PHE A 243 -6.73 13.24 -13.67
CA PHE A 243 -5.71 13.01 -12.64
C PHE A 243 -5.58 11.54 -12.28
N SER A 244 -5.21 10.70 -13.26
CA SER A 244 -5.04 9.26 -13.01
C SER A 244 -4.05 9.00 -11.88
N ILE A 245 -4.32 7.97 -11.07
CA ILE A 245 -3.42 7.55 -9.99
C ILE A 245 -2.15 6.96 -10.59
N ILE A 246 -1.00 7.39 -10.10
CA ILE A 246 0.31 6.89 -10.54
C ILE A 246 0.46 5.41 -10.16
N GLY A 247 0.98 4.62 -11.10
CA GLY A 247 1.08 3.17 -10.95
C GLY A 247 -0.20 2.39 -11.24
N ASP A 248 -1.29 3.07 -11.66
CA ASP A 248 -2.51 2.39 -12.10
C ASP A 248 -2.35 1.83 -13.52
N THR A 249 -2.35 0.50 -13.64
CA THR A 249 -2.17 -0.19 -14.92
C THR A 249 -3.46 -0.38 -15.72
N GLN A 250 -4.63 -0.07 -15.13
CA GLN A 250 -5.93 -0.25 -15.79
C GLN A 250 -6.61 1.08 -16.14
N HIS A 251 -6.44 2.10 -15.28
CA HIS A 251 -7.06 3.41 -15.43
C HIS A 251 -6.01 4.54 -15.45
N GLY A 252 -4.74 4.21 -15.64
CA GLY A 252 -3.65 5.16 -15.65
C GLY A 252 -3.01 5.32 -17.02
N ASP A 253 -1.96 6.13 -17.07
CA ASP A 253 -1.14 6.34 -18.25
C ASP A 253 0.11 5.47 -18.19
N SER A 254 0.28 4.61 -19.20
CA SER A 254 1.40 3.66 -19.25
C SER A 254 2.77 4.32 -19.41
N LYS A 255 2.84 5.49 -20.08
CA LYS A 255 4.09 6.25 -20.26
C LYS A 255 4.51 6.90 -18.94
N ILE A 256 3.56 7.55 -18.27
CA ILE A 256 3.78 8.14 -16.94
C ILE A 256 4.16 7.05 -15.94
N ASN A 257 3.44 5.93 -15.89
CA ASN A 257 3.75 4.83 -14.99
C ASN A 257 5.13 4.24 -15.23
N ARG A 258 5.58 4.18 -16.49
CA ARG A 258 6.94 3.76 -16.84
C ARG A 258 7.97 4.73 -16.32
N TRP A 259 7.77 6.03 -16.58
CA TRP A 259 8.65 7.08 -16.09
C TRP A 259 8.82 7.03 -14.56
N TRP A 260 7.71 6.91 -13.81
CA TRP A 260 7.75 6.82 -12.35
C TRP A 260 8.48 5.58 -11.84
N ARG A 261 8.37 4.45 -12.54
CA ARG A 261 9.11 3.24 -12.21
C ARG A 261 10.60 3.40 -12.44
N GLU A 262 11.00 4.00 -13.56
CA GLU A 262 12.40 4.16 -13.95
C GLU A 262 13.11 5.28 -13.17
N ASN A 263 12.40 6.34 -12.79
CA ASN A 263 12.98 7.54 -12.18
C ASN A 263 12.67 7.70 -10.69
N ARG A 264 11.65 7.02 -10.16
CA ARG A 264 11.17 7.17 -8.77
C ARG A 264 11.01 5.86 -8.03
N ASP A 265 11.37 4.72 -8.61
CA ASP A 265 11.24 3.37 -8.06
C ASP A 265 9.80 3.00 -7.65
N LEU A 266 8.79 3.65 -8.28
CA LEU A 266 7.39 3.36 -8.01
C LEU A 266 6.82 2.34 -9.02
N ASP A 267 6.81 1.07 -8.65
CA ASP A 267 6.35 -0.05 -9.48
C ASP A 267 4.91 -0.52 -9.17
N ARG A 268 4.25 0.12 -8.19
CA ARG A 268 2.90 -0.23 -7.74
C ARG A 268 1.92 0.95 -7.82
N LEU A 269 0.64 0.64 -7.69
CA LEU A 269 -0.43 1.64 -7.51
C LEU A 269 -0.19 2.46 -6.24
N PHE A 270 -0.10 3.79 -6.36
CA PHE A 270 -0.01 4.68 -5.20
C PHE A 270 -1.42 5.01 -4.69
N LEU A 271 -2.06 4.01 -4.10
CA LEU A 271 -3.37 4.13 -3.44
C LEU A 271 -3.33 3.36 -2.12
N HIS A 272 -3.64 4.05 -1.03
CA HIS A 272 -3.58 3.51 0.31
C HIS A 272 -4.79 3.94 1.14
N CYS A 273 -5.49 3.00 1.76
CA CYS A 273 -6.55 3.28 2.72
C CYS A 273 -5.92 3.74 4.03
N LEU A 274 -5.84 5.07 4.22
CA LEU A 274 -5.18 5.69 5.37
C LEU A 274 -5.97 5.48 6.65
N SER A 275 -7.28 5.69 6.61
CA SER A 275 -8.11 5.54 7.81
C SER A 275 -9.51 5.04 7.51
N LEU A 276 -10.09 4.47 8.56
CA LEU A 276 -11.45 3.96 8.58
C LEU A 276 -12.08 4.36 9.91
N SER A 277 -13.18 5.10 9.85
CA SER A 277 -13.99 5.52 11.00
C SER A 277 -15.41 5.04 10.83
N LEU A 278 -15.98 4.40 11.88
CA LEU A 278 -17.34 3.92 11.92
C LEU A 278 -17.98 4.27 13.26
N PRO A 279 -19.30 4.46 13.29
CA PRO A 279 -20.04 4.63 14.55
C PRO A 279 -19.91 3.39 15.45
N PRO A 280 -20.17 3.53 16.76
CA PRO A 280 -20.23 2.40 17.68
C PRO A 280 -21.20 1.33 17.19
N LEU A 281 -20.85 0.06 17.41
CA LEU A 281 -21.75 -1.04 17.09
C LEU A 281 -23.02 -1.03 17.94
N SER A 282 -22.98 -0.44 19.13
CA SER A 282 -24.16 -0.23 19.98
C SER A 282 -25.26 0.62 19.32
N THR A 283 -24.94 1.41 18.29
CA THR A 283 -25.92 2.11 17.44
C THR A 283 -26.85 1.14 16.70
N PHE A 284 -26.41 -0.09 16.46
CA PHE A 284 -27.15 -1.12 15.71
C PHE A 284 -27.61 -2.30 16.61
N ASP A 285 -26.91 -2.50 17.72
CA ASP A 285 -27.17 -3.57 18.70
C ASP A 285 -26.64 -3.10 20.06
N GLU A 286 -27.53 -2.78 20.99
CA GLU A 286 -27.20 -2.24 22.32
C GLU A 286 -26.27 -3.15 23.15
N THR A 287 -26.21 -4.44 22.82
CA THR A 287 -25.32 -5.41 23.50
C THR A 287 -23.87 -5.30 23.04
N LYS A 288 -23.59 -4.51 22.00
CA LYS A 288 -22.28 -4.35 21.39
C LYS A 288 -21.52 -3.14 21.95
N SER A 289 -20.25 -3.01 21.52
CA SER A 289 -19.37 -1.93 21.95
C SER A 289 -19.97 -0.55 21.72
N LYS A 290 -19.84 0.31 22.74
CA LYS A 290 -20.15 1.76 22.67
C LYS A 290 -19.00 2.59 22.09
N GLU A 291 -17.84 2.00 21.88
CA GLU A 291 -16.71 2.71 21.30
C GLU A 291 -16.77 2.69 19.78
N PRO A 292 -16.48 3.83 19.12
CA PRO A 292 -16.40 3.90 17.68
C PRO A 292 -15.18 3.13 17.16
N VAL A 293 -15.27 2.67 15.92
CA VAL A 293 -14.12 2.10 15.23
C VAL A 293 -13.32 3.21 14.57
N ASN A 294 -12.10 3.46 15.05
CA ASN A 294 -11.18 4.45 14.49
C ASN A 294 -9.82 3.81 14.23
N CYS A 295 -9.57 3.44 12.98
CA CYS A 295 -8.33 2.80 12.58
C CYS A 295 -7.54 3.69 11.62
N VAL A 296 -6.24 3.85 11.86
CA VAL A 296 -5.32 4.52 10.96
C VAL A 296 -4.22 3.53 10.57
N ALA A 297 -3.97 3.40 9.27
CA ALA A 297 -2.88 2.61 8.73
C ALA A 297 -1.77 3.55 8.24
N PRO A 298 -0.57 3.50 8.84
CA PRO A 298 0.56 4.25 8.30
C PRO A 298 0.83 3.89 6.85
N LEU A 299 1.35 4.85 6.08
CA LEU A 299 1.83 4.57 4.72
C LEU A 299 2.92 3.49 4.77
N PRO A 300 2.91 2.52 3.86
CA PRO A 300 3.96 1.52 3.79
C PRO A 300 5.29 2.16 3.33
N SER A 301 6.40 1.58 3.79
CA SER A 301 7.76 2.11 3.57
C SER A 301 8.07 2.41 2.10
N GLU A 302 7.65 1.56 1.19
CA GLU A 302 7.87 1.74 -0.24
C GLU A 302 7.17 2.99 -0.82
N LEU A 303 6.05 3.44 -0.24
CA LEU A 303 5.40 4.70 -0.64
C LEU A 303 6.03 5.91 0.06
N VAL A 304 6.45 5.76 1.31
CA VAL A 304 7.16 6.81 2.05
C VAL A 304 8.49 7.13 1.38
N LEU A 305 9.27 6.12 0.99
CA LEU A 305 10.55 6.31 0.29
C LEU A 305 10.41 7.12 -1.00
N VAL A 306 9.32 6.97 -1.73
CA VAL A 306 9.02 7.81 -2.91
C VAL A 306 8.80 9.27 -2.51
N LEU A 307 8.07 9.52 -1.41
CA LEU A 307 7.76 10.88 -0.92
C LEU A 307 8.95 11.55 -0.22
N GLU A 308 9.93 10.79 0.27
CA GLU A 308 11.14 11.29 0.95
C GLU A 308 12.28 11.60 -0.01
N ARG A 309 12.12 11.34 -1.31
CA ARG A 309 13.11 11.75 -2.31
C ARG A 309 13.30 13.27 -2.29
N GLU A 310 14.51 13.71 -2.66
CA GLU A 310 14.89 15.13 -2.59
C GLU A 310 13.90 16.05 -3.29
N ASP A 311 13.46 15.67 -4.48
CA ASP A 311 12.53 16.41 -5.33
C ASP A 311 11.05 16.31 -4.91
N MET A 312 10.73 15.46 -3.92
CA MET A 312 9.39 15.28 -3.34
C MET A 312 9.27 15.79 -1.89
N LYS A 313 10.38 16.20 -1.26
CA LYS A 313 10.42 16.57 0.16
C LYS A 313 9.46 17.69 0.54
N ASP A 314 9.38 18.72 -0.28
CA ASP A 314 8.50 19.85 0.00
C ASP A 314 7.02 19.45 -0.12
N LEU A 315 6.67 18.67 -1.14
CA LEU A 315 5.33 18.09 -1.27
C LEU A 315 4.98 17.26 -0.03
N TRP A 316 5.90 16.40 0.39
CA TRP A 316 5.69 15.54 1.56
C TRP A 316 5.57 16.33 2.87
N LYS A 317 6.39 17.36 3.06
CA LYS A 317 6.34 18.25 4.22
C LYS A 317 5.00 19.00 4.32
N ILE A 318 4.51 19.54 3.20
CA ILE A 318 3.22 20.23 3.12
C ILE A 318 2.07 19.25 3.42
N ALA A 319 2.09 18.07 2.82
CA ALA A 319 1.06 17.05 3.01
C ALA A 319 0.95 16.63 4.48
N LYS A 320 2.08 16.36 5.15
CA LYS A 320 2.11 16.02 6.59
C LYS A 320 1.57 17.13 7.48
N LYS A 321 1.75 18.38 7.11
CA LYS A 321 1.18 19.53 7.84
C LYS A 321 -0.35 19.61 7.66
N LYS A 322 -0.86 19.29 6.46
CA LYS A 322 -2.31 19.31 6.19
C LYS A 322 -3.04 18.09 6.78
N ASP A 323 -2.38 16.95 6.85
CA ASP A 323 -2.95 15.72 7.43
C ASP A 323 -1.96 15.05 8.40
N PRO A 324 -2.08 15.32 9.72
CA PRO A 324 -1.18 14.77 10.73
C PRO A 324 -1.20 13.22 10.82
N ARG A 325 -2.20 12.53 10.29
CA ARG A 325 -2.23 11.05 10.23
C ARG A 325 -1.08 10.50 9.40
N LEU A 326 -0.50 11.31 8.50
CA LEU A 326 0.67 10.97 7.69
C LEU A 326 1.99 11.00 8.49
N LEU A 327 1.97 11.50 9.73
CA LEU A 327 3.13 11.49 10.64
C LEU A 327 3.32 10.16 11.35
N LEU A 328 2.34 9.26 11.29
CA LEU A 328 2.46 7.94 11.92
C LEU A 328 3.61 7.17 11.30
N GLU A 329 4.44 6.60 12.16
CA GLU A 329 5.62 5.87 11.75
C GLU A 329 5.27 4.62 10.93
N VAL A 330 6.11 4.35 9.94
CA VAL A 330 6.01 3.18 9.06
C VAL A 330 6.15 1.89 9.87
N PHE A 331 5.33 0.90 9.56
CA PHE A 331 5.53 -0.46 10.07
C PHE A 331 6.86 -1.02 9.56
N ASP A 332 7.74 -1.46 10.46
CA ASP A 332 8.82 -2.37 10.09
C ASP A 332 8.20 -3.71 9.67
N ASP A 333 8.56 -4.19 8.47
CA ASP A 333 8.10 -5.48 7.90
C ASP A 333 8.39 -6.70 8.81
N ARG A 334 9.19 -6.51 9.85
CA ARG A 334 9.51 -7.51 10.88
C ARG A 334 8.45 -7.66 11.97
N GLY A 335 7.32 -6.95 11.88
CA GLY A 335 6.14 -7.17 12.72
C GLY A 335 6.29 -6.69 14.17
N GLY A 336 6.96 -5.58 14.38
CA GLY A 336 6.93 -4.87 15.66
C GLY A 336 5.49 -4.54 16.04
N THR A 337 5.05 -5.00 17.21
CA THR A 337 3.74 -4.73 17.78
C THR A 337 3.55 -3.24 17.98
N TYR A 338 2.57 -2.63 17.32
CA TYR A 338 2.01 -1.36 17.75
C TYR A 338 1.27 -1.57 19.06
N GLY A 339 1.96 -1.34 20.11
CA GLY A 339 1.40 -1.32 21.43
C GLY A 339 2.10 -0.23 22.25
N ARG A 340 1.73 1.02 22.04
CA ARG A 340 1.76 1.99 23.14
C ARG A 340 0.70 3.07 22.89
N ASN A 341 -0.43 2.89 23.57
CA ASN A 341 -1.25 3.91 24.21
C ASN A 341 -1.41 5.26 23.47
N PHE A 342 -2.31 5.34 22.49
CA PHE A 342 -3.10 6.53 22.37
C PHE A 342 -4.28 6.41 23.34
N ARG A 343 -4.05 6.79 24.62
CA ARG A 343 -5.12 7.28 25.46
C ARG A 343 -5.42 8.68 24.93
N THR A 344 -6.54 8.83 24.31
CA THR A 344 -7.16 10.13 24.09
C THR A 344 -7.50 10.69 25.49
N THR A 345 -6.80 11.72 25.90
CA THR A 345 -7.28 12.65 26.94
C THR A 345 -8.29 13.58 26.31
#